data_3596c37c76ed23fab6a8ded6bc541719
#
_entry.id   3596c37c76ed23fab6a8ded6bc541719
#
_cell.length_a   1.000
_cell.length_b   1.000
_cell.length_c   1.000
_cell.angle_alpha   90.00
_cell.angle_beta   90.00
_cell.angle_gamma   90.00
#
_symmetry.space_group_name_H-M   'P 1'
#
loop_
_entity.id
_entity.type
_entity.pdbx_description
1 polymer ?
#
loop_
_entity_poly.entity_id
_entity_poly.type
_entity_poly.pdbx_seq_one_letter_code
_entity_poly.pdbx_strand_id
1 'polypeptide(L)'
;ELGFDHIFDVNMGADITTIVEAEELVDRIQNGGKLPMFTSCCPAWVKFVEFYYPEMIPHLTDARSPQIHSGGAYKTWWAEKEGIDPQKIRVISIMPCTSKKYEARHEKLKIDGMWPVDYVLTTRETAYLLKKNKINLLDLEDGELDKYGEYSGAAAIYGATGGVMESALRTAASILEGKDLPKLEFEKVRGMEGIKKTEVTLAGKTYRVAVATLAGNMHKIIQEVKQNPDAYHYVEFMACPGGCIGGGGQPIPASDEKTAKRIESLYKIDNEMNLRQAHRNPIATEFMEYAKQQEEGRSRQLLLTSYEKRQKGE
;
A
#
# COMPACT_ATOMS: atom_id res chain seq x y z
N GLU A 1 -4.58 -11.59 24.14
CA GLU A 1 -4.93 -10.95 25.41
C GLU A 1 -6.01 -9.86 25.28
N LEU A 2 -6.10 -9.17 24.14
CA LEU A 2 -7.17 -8.20 23.87
C LEU A 2 -8.47 -8.84 23.35
N GLY A 3 -8.52 -10.16 23.16
CA GLY A 3 -9.71 -10.90 22.75
C GLY A 3 -10.00 -10.83 21.24
N PHE A 4 -8.99 -10.69 20.41
CA PHE A 4 -9.12 -10.90 18.97
C PHE A 4 -9.10 -12.39 18.65
N ASP A 5 -10.01 -12.84 17.79
CA ASP A 5 -10.11 -14.24 17.37
C ASP A 5 -9.00 -14.60 16.36
N HIS A 6 -8.65 -13.65 15.50
CA HIS A 6 -7.64 -13.81 14.45
C HIS A 6 -6.74 -12.58 14.33
N ILE A 7 -5.47 -12.80 13.97
CA ILE A 7 -4.46 -11.75 13.82
C ILE A 7 -3.71 -11.97 12.50
N PHE A 8 -3.90 -11.05 11.57
CA PHE A 8 -3.27 -11.08 10.25
C PHE A 8 -2.37 -9.86 10.07
N ASP A 9 -1.29 -10.01 9.30
CA ASP A 9 -0.49 -8.86 8.92
C ASP A 9 -1.10 -8.14 7.71
N VAL A 10 -1.22 -6.82 7.78
CA VAL A 10 -1.73 -5.99 6.68
C VAL A 10 -0.80 -6.00 5.45
N ASN A 11 0.44 -6.44 5.63
CA ASN A 11 1.39 -6.57 4.53
C ASN A 11 0.95 -7.61 3.48
N MET A 12 0.13 -8.60 3.84
CA MET A 12 -0.53 -9.47 2.84
C MET A 12 -1.35 -8.64 1.85
N GLY A 13 -2.12 -7.66 2.32
CA GLY A 13 -2.81 -6.71 1.45
C GLY A 13 -1.88 -5.78 0.67
N ALA A 14 -0.67 -5.51 1.17
CA ALA A 14 0.33 -4.77 0.41
C ALA A 14 0.89 -5.60 -0.75
N ASP A 15 1.05 -6.92 -0.58
CA ASP A 15 1.39 -7.80 -1.69
C ASP A 15 0.31 -7.81 -2.77
N ILE A 16 -0.97 -7.90 -2.38
CA ILE A 16 -2.10 -7.79 -3.33
C ILE A 16 -2.05 -6.44 -4.06
N THR A 17 -1.91 -5.33 -3.34
CA THR A 17 -1.81 -3.99 -3.93
C THR A 17 -0.66 -3.90 -4.91
N THR A 18 0.51 -4.44 -4.55
CA THR A 18 1.70 -4.47 -5.41
C THR A 18 1.44 -5.22 -6.72
N ILE A 19 0.78 -6.38 -6.65
CA ILE A 19 0.47 -7.17 -7.85
C ILE A 19 -0.47 -6.38 -8.78
N VAL A 20 -1.57 -5.86 -8.24
CA VAL A 20 -2.55 -5.06 -9.00
C VAL A 20 -1.89 -3.83 -9.63
N GLU A 21 -1.10 -3.08 -8.85
CA GLU A 21 -0.45 -1.86 -9.30
C GLU A 21 0.66 -2.13 -10.34
N ALA A 22 1.41 -3.22 -10.19
CA ALA A 22 2.42 -3.62 -11.16
C ALA A 22 1.81 -4.13 -12.47
N GLU A 23 0.72 -4.91 -12.41
CA GLU A 23 -0.04 -5.34 -13.60
C GLU A 23 -0.57 -4.10 -14.35
N GLU A 24 -1.16 -3.12 -13.64
CA GLU A 24 -1.66 -1.88 -14.24
C GLU A 24 -0.52 -1.03 -14.86
N LEU A 25 0.63 -0.89 -14.17
CA LEU A 25 1.77 -0.16 -14.69
C LEU A 25 2.27 -0.77 -16.00
N VAL A 26 2.40 -2.10 -16.04
CA VAL A 26 2.84 -2.82 -17.24
C VAL A 26 1.83 -2.66 -18.37
N ASP A 27 0.53 -2.76 -18.08
CA ASP A 27 -0.53 -2.56 -19.07
C ASP A 27 -0.49 -1.14 -19.65
N ARG A 28 -0.40 -0.11 -18.81
CA ARG A 28 -0.27 1.30 -19.24
C ARG A 28 0.96 1.54 -20.14
N ILE A 29 2.08 0.88 -19.83
CA ILE A 29 3.33 0.97 -20.63
C ILE A 29 3.19 0.26 -21.97
N GLN A 30 2.57 -0.92 -22.00
CA GLN A 30 2.51 -1.75 -23.21
C GLN A 30 1.37 -1.37 -24.15
N ASN A 31 0.21 -1.02 -23.58
CA ASN A 31 -1.04 -0.82 -24.30
C ASN A 31 -1.45 0.67 -24.41
N GLY A 32 -0.62 1.61 -23.95
CA GLY A 32 -0.83 3.05 -24.16
C GLY A 32 -1.75 3.72 -23.17
N GLY A 33 -1.72 3.32 -21.90
CA GLY A 33 -2.45 3.97 -20.81
C GLY A 33 -1.87 5.33 -20.39
N LYS A 34 -2.54 6.00 -19.44
CA LYS A 34 -2.11 7.33 -18.96
C LYS A 34 -0.84 7.23 -18.12
N LEU A 35 0.24 7.85 -18.59
CA LEU A 35 1.50 7.98 -17.88
C LEU A 35 1.79 9.48 -17.57
N PRO A 36 2.63 9.78 -16.57
CA PRO A 36 3.13 8.83 -15.57
C PRO A 36 1.99 8.24 -14.74
N MET A 37 2.11 6.97 -14.32
CA MET A 37 1.21 6.41 -13.32
C MET A 37 1.62 6.90 -11.92
N PHE A 38 0.65 7.25 -11.08
CA PHE A 38 0.86 7.69 -9.70
C PHE A 38 0.32 6.65 -8.72
N THR A 39 1.07 6.36 -7.65
CA THR A 39 0.56 5.52 -6.56
C THR A 39 -0.68 6.14 -5.93
N SER A 40 -1.58 5.33 -5.38
CA SER A 40 -2.83 5.79 -4.77
C SER A 40 -3.11 5.23 -3.38
N CYS A 41 -2.21 4.42 -2.82
CA CYS A 41 -2.39 3.80 -1.52
C CYS A 41 -2.38 4.79 -0.32
N CYS A 42 -1.98 6.06 -0.52
CA CYS A 42 -1.98 7.10 0.50
C CYS A 42 -3.26 7.96 0.43
N PRO A 43 -4.23 7.82 1.36
CA PRO A 43 -5.50 8.55 1.29
C PRO A 43 -5.35 10.09 1.42
N ALA A 44 -4.32 10.55 2.11
CA ALA A 44 -4.04 11.98 2.22
C ALA A 44 -3.54 12.56 0.89
N TRP A 45 -2.74 11.81 0.14
CA TRP A 45 -2.31 12.15 -1.22
C TRP A 45 -3.49 12.14 -2.18
N VAL A 46 -4.29 11.08 -2.18
CA VAL A 46 -5.48 10.97 -3.03
C VAL A 46 -6.40 12.16 -2.81
N LYS A 47 -6.71 12.47 -1.54
CA LYS A 47 -7.53 13.63 -1.19
C LYS A 47 -6.92 14.95 -1.68
N PHE A 48 -5.59 15.09 -1.60
CA PHE A 48 -4.89 16.26 -2.12
C PHE A 48 -5.07 16.41 -3.64
N VAL A 49 -5.02 15.31 -4.40
CA VAL A 49 -5.30 15.33 -5.85
C VAL A 49 -6.77 15.69 -6.13
N GLU A 50 -7.71 15.00 -5.49
CA GLU A 50 -9.14 15.23 -5.68
C GLU A 50 -9.56 16.69 -5.46
N PHE A 51 -8.92 17.38 -4.50
CA PHE A 51 -9.23 18.78 -4.18
C PHE A 51 -8.45 19.81 -5.00
N TYR A 52 -7.16 19.56 -5.26
CA TYR A 52 -6.27 20.61 -5.79
C TYR A 52 -5.80 20.35 -7.22
N TYR A 53 -5.84 19.08 -7.67
CA TYR A 53 -5.35 18.67 -8.98
C TYR A 53 -6.25 17.62 -9.64
N PRO A 54 -7.58 17.88 -9.74
CA PRO A 54 -8.52 16.88 -10.28
C PRO A 54 -8.17 16.43 -11.71
N GLU A 55 -7.46 17.27 -12.48
CA GLU A 55 -6.94 16.91 -13.80
C GLU A 55 -5.86 15.83 -13.77
N MET A 56 -5.26 15.56 -12.59
CA MET A 56 -4.28 14.48 -12.39
C MET A 56 -4.92 13.16 -11.97
N ILE A 57 -6.23 13.13 -11.70
CA ILE A 57 -6.94 11.88 -11.32
C ILE A 57 -6.69 10.75 -12.31
N PRO A 58 -6.67 10.93 -13.64
CA PRO A 58 -6.39 9.85 -14.59
C PRO A 58 -4.99 9.22 -14.47
N HIS A 59 -4.09 9.86 -13.74
CA HIS A 59 -2.76 9.33 -13.47
C HIS A 59 -2.71 8.39 -12.26
N LEU A 60 -3.68 8.46 -11.34
CA LEU A 60 -3.73 7.57 -10.18
C LEU A 60 -3.91 6.12 -10.63
N THR A 61 -3.25 5.19 -9.95
CA THR A 61 -3.57 3.76 -10.12
C THR A 61 -4.95 3.47 -9.54
N ASP A 62 -5.71 2.60 -10.18
CA ASP A 62 -7.01 2.17 -9.70
C ASP A 62 -6.93 1.13 -8.57
N ALA A 63 -5.73 0.67 -8.22
CA ALA A 63 -5.53 -0.31 -7.15
C ALA A 63 -6.07 0.20 -5.80
N ARG A 64 -6.78 -0.66 -5.08
CA ARG A 64 -7.15 -0.41 -3.68
C ARG A 64 -5.91 -0.40 -2.79
N SER A 65 -6.00 0.26 -1.64
CA SER A 65 -4.88 0.28 -0.69
C SER A 65 -4.73 -1.04 0.06
N PRO A 66 -3.53 -1.32 0.65
CA PRO A 66 -3.28 -2.53 1.44
C PRO A 66 -4.33 -2.80 2.52
N GLN A 67 -4.75 -1.77 3.26
CA GLN A 67 -5.80 -1.88 4.28
C GLN A 67 -7.12 -2.38 3.68
N ILE A 68 -7.51 -1.85 2.55
CA ILE A 68 -8.79 -2.18 1.89
C ILE A 68 -8.70 -3.55 1.22
N HIS A 69 -7.57 -3.90 0.61
CA HIS A 69 -7.33 -5.24 0.08
C HIS A 69 -7.38 -6.31 1.18
N SER A 70 -6.66 -6.11 2.31
CA SER A 70 -6.69 -7.05 3.43
C SER A 70 -8.10 -7.25 3.96
N GLY A 71 -8.80 -6.16 4.30
CA GLY A 71 -10.15 -6.26 4.85
C GLY A 71 -11.14 -6.88 3.86
N GLY A 72 -11.01 -6.57 2.57
CA GLY A 72 -11.79 -7.18 1.50
C GLY A 72 -11.54 -8.69 1.39
N ALA A 73 -10.27 -9.10 1.35
CA ALA A 73 -9.87 -10.50 1.28
C ALA A 73 -10.42 -11.31 2.45
N TYR A 74 -10.34 -10.77 3.69
CA TYR A 74 -10.81 -11.49 4.88
C TYR A 74 -12.34 -11.55 4.97
N LYS A 75 -13.07 -10.55 4.49
CA LYS A 75 -14.54 -10.57 4.47
C LYS A 75 -15.15 -11.28 3.26
N THR A 76 -14.34 -11.75 2.31
CA THR A 76 -14.84 -12.47 1.13
C THR A 76 -14.17 -13.84 1.01
N TRP A 77 -13.03 -13.92 0.36
CA TRP A 77 -12.28 -15.13 0.11
C TRP A 77 -11.99 -15.97 1.37
N TRP A 78 -11.44 -15.34 2.42
CA TRP A 78 -11.13 -16.06 3.66
C TRP A 78 -12.40 -16.51 4.38
N ALA A 79 -13.42 -15.64 4.47
CA ALA A 79 -14.71 -15.98 5.08
C ALA A 79 -15.36 -17.18 4.40
N GLU A 80 -15.34 -17.23 3.05
CA GLU A 80 -15.86 -18.34 2.26
C GLU A 80 -15.05 -19.61 2.53
N LYS A 81 -13.72 -19.52 2.55
CA LYS A 81 -12.79 -20.64 2.76
C LYS A 81 -12.95 -21.27 4.14
N GLU A 82 -13.21 -20.47 5.17
CA GLU A 82 -13.39 -20.93 6.55
C GLU A 82 -14.88 -21.20 6.90
N GLY A 83 -15.82 -20.97 5.96
CA GLY A 83 -17.25 -21.16 6.21
C GLY A 83 -17.83 -20.16 7.22
N ILE A 84 -17.24 -18.99 7.33
CA ILE A 84 -17.66 -17.93 8.27
C ILE A 84 -18.61 -16.96 7.58
N ASP A 85 -19.73 -16.62 8.20
CA ASP A 85 -20.61 -15.57 7.73
C ASP A 85 -19.88 -14.21 7.73
N PRO A 86 -19.62 -13.58 6.57
CA PRO A 86 -18.88 -12.33 6.49
C PRO A 86 -19.52 -11.18 7.28
N GLN A 87 -20.83 -11.22 7.52
CA GLN A 87 -21.53 -10.21 8.33
C GLN A 87 -21.17 -10.29 9.81
N LYS A 88 -20.64 -11.42 10.28
CA LYS A 88 -20.16 -11.61 11.66
C LYS A 88 -18.72 -11.16 11.85
N ILE A 89 -17.97 -11.00 10.76
CA ILE A 89 -16.57 -10.57 10.83
C ILE A 89 -16.49 -9.06 11.11
N ARG A 90 -15.66 -8.70 12.08
CA ARG A 90 -15.31 -7.30 12.38
C ARG A 90 -13.82 -7.11 12.19
N VAL A 91 -13.45 -6.42 11.12
CA VAL A 91 -12.06 -6.11 10.81
C VAL A 91 -11.63 -4.82 11.51
N ILE A 92 -10.62 -4.94 12.36
CA ILE A 92 -9.99 -3.82 13.06
C ILE A 92 -8.59 -3.65 12.49
N SER A 93 -8.35 -2.53 11.82
CA SER A 93 -7.05 -2.21 11.21
C SER A 93 -6.22 -1.35 12.17
N ILE A 94 -4.95 -1.72 12.40
CA ILE A 94 -4.00 -0.94 13.19
C ILE A 94 -3.02 -0.27 12.22
N MET A 95 -3.03 1.08 12.17
CA MET A 95 -2.33 1.85 11.16
C MET A 95 -1.48 2.97 11.74
N PRO A 96 -0.30 3.27 11.17
CA PRO A 96 0.49 4.44 11.55
C PRO A 96 -0.12 5.76 11.02
N CYS A 97 -1.35 5.74 10.53
CA CYS A 97 -1.95 6.77 9.70
C CYS A 97 -3.35 7.16 10.21
N THR A 98 -3.61 8.47 10.35
CA THR A 98 -4.94 8.98 10.70
C THR A 98 -5.89 9.02 9.49
N SER A 99 -5.37 9.22 8.28
CA SER A 99 -6.19 9.29 7.05
C SER A 99 -6.80 7.94 6.66
N LYS A 100 -6.27 6.83 7.16
CA LYS A 100 -6.85 5.50 6.98
C LYS A 100 -8.23 5.36 7.66
N LYS A 101 -8.51 6.14 8.69
CA LYS A 101 -9.86 6.25 9.30
C LYS A 101 -10.88 6.82 8.31
N TYR A 102 -10.48 7.84 7.55
CA TYR A 102 -11.30 8.42 6.50
C TYR A 102 -11.50 7.45 5.34
N GLU A 103 -10.42 6.82 4.84
CA GLU A 103 -10.48 5.84 3.76
C GLU A 103 -11.46 4.70 4.08
N ALA A 104 -11.38 4.12 5.29
CA ALA A 104 -12.24 3.02 5.70
C ALA A 104 -13.75 3.37 5.72
N ARG A 105 -14.12 4.65 5.61
CA ARG A 105 -15.52 5.13 5.58
C ARG A 105 -15.96 5.63 4.21
N HIS A 106 -15.18 5.37 3.18
CA HIS A 106 -15.54 5.80 1.84
C HIS A 106 -16.53 4.82 1.20
N GLU A 107 -17.78 5.23 0.97
CA GLU A 107 -18.89 4.38 0.49
C GLU A 107 -18.53 3.51 -0.73
N LYS A 108 -17.76 4.05 -1.67
CA LYS A 108 -17.33 3.34 -2.88
C LYS A 108 -16.37 2.17 -2.62
N LEU A 109 -15.82 2.05 -1.41
CA LEU A 109 -14.93 0.95 -1.04
C LEU A 109 -15.67 -0.26 -0.48
N LYS A 110 -16.98 -0.18 -0.28
CA LYS A 110 -17.79 -1.33 0.13
C LYS A 110 -17.67 -2.47 -0.89
N ILE A 111 -17.75 -3.69 -0.38
CA ILE A 111 -17.80 -4.93 -1.15
C ILE A 111 -19.07 -5.65 -0.72
N ASP A 112 -19.94 -5.97 -1.67
CA ASP A 112 -21.24 -6.59 -1.40
C ASP A 112 -22.04 -5.85 -0.30
N GLY A 113 -21.94 -4.50 -0.26
CA GLY A 113 -22.59 -3.63 0.73
C GLY A 113 -21.88 -3.57 2.10
N MET A 114 -20.83 -4.35 2.34
CA MET A 114 -20.09 -4.38 3.60
C MET A 114 -18.86 -3.47 3.57
N TRP A 115 -18.52 -2.89 4.70
CA TRP A 115 -17.23 -2.23 4.90
C TRP A 115 -16.11 -3.26 4.93
N PRO A 116 -15.05 -3.16 4.09
CA PRO A 116 -13.88 -4.04 4.21
C PRO A 116 -13.22 -3.95 5.59
N VAL A 117 -13.17 -2.74 6.14
CA VAL A 117 -12.60 -2.45 7.47
C VAL A 117 -13.65 -1.75 8.32
N ASP A 118 -13.99 -2.32 9.47
CA ASP A 118 -15.01 -1.77 10.36
C ASP A 118 -14.45 -0.69 11.29
N TYR A 119 -13.23 -0.85 11.76
CA TYR A 119 -12.57 0.11 12.65
C TYR A 119 -11.10 0.30 12.29
N VAL A 120 -10.59 1.51 12.49
CA VAL A 120 -9.18 1.83 12.32
C VAL A 120 -8.64 2.43 13.61
N LEU A 121 -7.68 1.78 14.21
CA LEU A 121 -6.89 2.30 15.32
C LEU A 121 -5.54 2.79 14.79
N THR A 122 -5.10 3.93 15.28
CA THR A 122 -3.71 4.33 15.06
C THR A 122 -2.78 3.53 15.97
N THR A 123 -1.50 3.40 15.58
CA THR A 123 -0.47 2.79 16.44
C THR A 123 -0.47 3.42 17.85
N ARG A 124 -0.67 4.75 17.93
CA ARG A 124 -0.76 5.47 19.20
C ARG A 124 -2.01 5.11 20.02
N GLU A 125 -3.16 4.97 19.38
CA GLU A 125 -4.40 4.55 20.05
C GLU A 125 -4.29 3.10 20.53
N THR A 126 -3.65 2.23 19.75
CA THR A 126 -3.37 0.85 20.16
C THR A 126 -2.43 0.82 21.38
N ALA A 127 -1.37 1.62 21.39
CA ALA A 127 -0.50 1.75 22.56
C ALA A 127 -1.25 2.23 23.79
N TYR A 128 -2.22 3.17 23.64
CA TYR A 128 -3.09 3.60 24.73
C TYR A 128 -3.99 2.46 25.21
N LEU A 129 -4.57 1.68 24.29
CA LEU A 129 -5.44 0.53 24.60
C LEU A 129 -4.67 -0.53 25.40
N LEU A 130 -3.46 -0.89 24.97
CA LEU A 130 -2.57 -1.81 25.69
C LEU A 130 -2.28 -1.32 27.11
N LYS A 131 -1.88 -0.05 27.25
CA LYS A 131 -1.58 0.56 28.55
C LYS A 131 -2.82 0.56 29.47
N LYS A 132 -4.01 0.88 28.94
CA LYS A 132 -5.28 0.87 29.69
C LYS A 132 -5.61 -0.53 30.23
N ASN A 133 -5.27 -1.58 29.46
CA ASN A 133 -5.47 -2.97 29.87
C ASN A 133 -4.27 -3.55 30.64
N LYS A 134 -3.27 -2.72 30.99
CA LYS A 134 -2.05 -3.12 31.72
C LYS A 134 -1.21 -4.18 30.99
N ILE A 135 -1.29 -4.20 29.66
CA ILE A 135 -0.51 -5.09 28.81
C ILE A 135 0.79 -4.37 28.46
N ASN A 136 1.93 -4.98 28.82
CA ASN A 136 3.25 -4.53 28.41
C ASN A 136 3.77 -5.48 27.34
N LEU A 137 3.99 -4.95 26.11
CA LEU A 137 4.47 -5.77 24.98
C LEU A 137 5.82 -6.45 25.25
N LEU A 138 6.68 -5.88 26.11
CA LEU A 138 7.98 -6.44 26.45
C LEU A 138 7.90 -7.69 27.35
N ASP A 139 6.75 -7.91 27.98
CA ASP A 139 6.52 -9.04 28.88
C ASP A 139 5.79 -10.19 28.18
N LEU A 140 5.42 -10.00 26.90
CA LEU A 140 4.72 -11.01 26.12
C LEU A 140 5.72 -11.89 25.39
N GLU A 141 5.40 -13.18 25.29
CA GLU A 141 6.07 -14.10 24.39
C GLU A 141 5.69 -13.79 22.93
N ASP A 142 6.57 -14.13 21.98
CA ASP A 142 6.28 -14.00 20.56
C ASP A 142 5.10 -14.90 20.20
N GLY A 143 4.08 -14.31 19.56
CA GLY A 143 2.93 -15.03 19.05
C GLY A 143 3.11 -15.44 17.59
N GLU A 144 2.29 -16.37 17.15
CA GLU A 144 2.21 -16.74 15.74
C GLU A 144 1.12 -15.93 15.04
N LEU A 145 1.40 -15.50 13.80
CA LEU A 145 0.38 -14.94 12.92
C LEU A 145 -0.49 -16.05 12.35
N ASP A 146 -1.77 -15.73 12.13
CA ASP A 146 -2.63 -16.63 11.37
C ASP A 146 -2.06 -16.87 9.96
N LYS A 147 -2.14 -18.11 9.48
CA LYS A 147 -1.58 -18.58 8.21
C LYS A 147 -1.85 -17.65 7.02
N TYR A 148 -3.04 -17.05 6.95
CA TYR A 148 -3.44 -16.17 5.85
C TYR A 148 -2.92 -14.74 5.99
N GLY A 149 -2.09 -14.46 6.98
CA GLY A 149 -1.37 -13.20 7.17
C GLY A 149 0.06 -13.22 6.61
N GLU A 150 0.50 -14.29 5.94
CA GLU A 150 1.83 -14.38 5.36
C GLU A 150 2.05 -13.28 4.31
N TYR A 151 3.24 -12.66 4.33
CA TYR A 151 3.59 -11.53 3.46
C TYR A 151 5.04 -11.63 2.96
N SER A 152 5.36 -10.85 1.94
CA SER A 152 6.71 -10.79 1.37
C SER A 152 7.53 -9.63 1.92
N GLY A 153 8.85 -9.69 1.76
CA GLY A 153 9.75 -8.57 2.04
C GLY A 153 9.40 -7.31 1.23
N ALA A 154 8.87 -7.47 0.01
CA ALA A 154 8.36 -6.36 -0.79
C ALA A 154 7.21 -5.62 -0.09
N ALA A 155 6.34 -6.34 0.61
CA ALA A 155 5.28 -5.74 1.42
C ALA A 155 5.83 -5.07 2.68
N ALA A 156 6.83 -5.65 3.34
CA ALA A 156 7.43 -5.10 4.54
C ALA A 156 7.98 -3.67 4.31
N ILE A 157 8.63 -3.42 3.17
CA ILE A 157 9.19 -2.10 2.85
C ILE A 157 8.15 -1.04 2.46
N TYR A 158 6.88 -1.40 2.30
CA TYR A 158 5.79 -0.48 1.92
C TYR A 158 5.65 0.73 2.85
N GLY A 159 6.00 0.55 4.11
CA GLY A 159 5.98 1.62 5.11
C GLY A 159 7.03 2.71 4.92
N ALA A 160 8.09 2.45 4.19
CA ALA A 160 9.18 3.38 3.91
C ALA A 160 8.94 4.17 2.61
N THR A 161 9.40 5.42 2.56
CA THR A 161 9.37 6.19 1.31
C THR A 161 10.30 5.58 0.27
N GLY A 162 9.77 5.32 -0.92
CA GLY A 162 10.42 4.54 -1.98
C GLY A 162 10.11 3.06 -1.93
N GLY A 163 9.54 2.56 -0.84
CA GLY A 163 9.23 1.14 -0.66
C GLY A 163 8.07 0.65 -1.53
N VAL A 164 7.04 1.47 -1.73
CA VAL A 164 5.95 1.15 -2.67
C VAL A 164 6.49 1.06 -4.09
N MET A 165 7.29 2.06 -4.49
CA MET A 165 7.98 2.07 -5.78
C MET A 165 8.83 0.82 -5.98
N GLU A 166 9.69 0.49 -5.01
CA GLU A 166 10.57 -0.66 -5.08
C GLU A 166 9.79 -1.97 -5.16
N SER A 167 8.74 -2.13 -4.35
CA SER A 167 7.85 -3.30 -4.37
C SER A 167 7.20 -3.50 -5.74
N ALA A 168 6.62 -2.44 -6.31
CA ALA A 168 5.99 -2.48 -7.63
C ALA A 168 7.01 -2.76 -8.76
N LEU A 169 8.20 -2.16 -8.71
CA LEU A 169 9.26 -2.39 -9.70
C LEU A 169 9.76 -3.84 -9.69
N ARG A 170 9.89 -4.48 -8.52
CA ARG A 170 10.25 -5.90 -8.43
C ARG A 170 9.27 -6.80 -9.18
N THR A 171 7.97 -6.54 -9.02
CA THR A 171 6.91 -7.31 -9.68
C THR A 171 6.76 -6.94 -11.15
N ALA A 172 6.76 -5.65 -11.50
CA ALA A 172 6.67 -5.19 -12.88
C ALA A 172 7.85 -5.71 -13.75
N ALA A 173 9.06 -5.73 -13.18
CA ALA A 173 10.21 -6.29 -13.84
C ALA A 173 10.05 -7.78 -14.14
N SER A 174 9.55 -8.56 -13.17
CA SER A 174 9.28 -9.99 -13.38
C SER A 174 8.26 -10.23 -14.48
N ILE A 175 7.18 -9.41 -14.53
CA ILE A 175 6.17 -9.48 -15.59
C ILE A 175 6.79 -9.15 -16.96
N LEU A 176 7.57 -8.07 -17.05
CA LEU A 176 8.18 -7.61 -18.30
C LEU A 176 9.27 -8.56 -18.83
N GLU A 177 10.05 -9.18 -17.94
CA GLU A 177 11.15 -10.08 -18.30
C GLU A 177 10.72 -11.54 -18.42
N GLY A 178 9.53 -11.90 -17.91
CA GLY A 178 9.04 -13.29 -17.82
C GLY A 178 9.84 -14.16 -16.86
N LYS A 179 10.65 -13.58 -16.00
CA LYS A 179 11.48 -14.24 -14.98
C LYS A 179 11.80 -13.31 -13.83
N ASP A 180 12.16 -13.88 -12.69
CA ASP A 180 12.57 -13.10 -11.53
C ASP A 180 13.90 -12.39 -11.76
N LEU A 181 14.01 -11.21 -11.13
CA LEU A 181 15.23 -10.43 -11.15
C LEU A 181 16.34 -11.12 -10.33
N PRO A 182 17.58 -11.13 -10.81
CA PRO A 182 18.72 -11.63 -10.03
C PRO A 182 19.11 -10.72 -8.87
N LYS A 183 18.75 -9.44 -8.95
CA LYS A 183 18.92 -8.42 -7.92
C LYS A 183 17.61 -7.68 -7.73
N LEU A 184 17.12 -7.62 -6.47
CA LEU A 184 15.82 -7.06 -6.10
C LEU A 184 15.90 -5.61 -5.59
N GLU A 185 17.10 -5.12 -5.27
CA GLU A 185 17.32 -3.82 -4.64
C GLU A 185 17.32 -2.69 -5.66
N PHE A 186 16.39 -1.74 -5.49
CA PHE A 186 16.35 -0.47 -6.21
C PHE A 186 16.80 0.68 -5.30
N GLU A 187 18.07 0.64 -4.86
CA GLU A 187 18.63 1.54 -3.84
C GLU A 187 18.42 3.04 -4.13
N LYS A 188 18.39 3.42 -5.41
CA LYS A 188 18.22 4.82 -5.84
C LYS A 188 16.87 5.44 -5.47
N VAL A 189 15.86 4.63 -5.14
CA VAL A 189 14.55 5.11 -4.68
C VAL A 189 14.43 5.15 -3.16
N ARG A 190 15.44 4.63 -2.42
CA ARG A 190 15.50 4.60 -0.97
C ARG A 190 15.99 5.93 -0.39
N GLY A 191 15.87 6.10 0.92
CA GLY A 191 16.38 7.27 1.67
C GLY A 191 15.28 8.25 2.07
N MET A 192 15.61 9.20 2.93
CA MET A 192 14.67 10.16 3.54
C MET A 192 14.50 11.47 2.76
N GLU A 193 15.16 11.63 1.64
CA GLU A 193 15.01 12.83 0.81
C GLU A 193 13.57 13.03 0.38
N GLY A 194 13.10 14.27 0.45
CA GLY A 194 11.72 14.61 0.14
C GLY A 194 11.33 14.44 -1.33
N ILE A 195 12.32 14.48 -2.24
CA ILE A 195 12.18 14.16 -3.67
C ILE A 195 13.38 13.32 -4.08
N LYS A 196 13.11 12.18 -4.72
CA LYS A 196 14.10 11.31 -5.35
C LYS A 196 13.70 11.09 -6.80
N LYS A 197 14.64 11.22 -7.73
CA LYS A 197 14.43 11.02 -9.17
C LYS A 197 15.51 10.11 -9.70
N THR A 198 15.14 9.10 -10.44
CA THR A 198 16.11 8.16 -11.01
C THR A 198 15.60 7.49 -12.26
N GLU A 199 16.50 6.79 -12.91
CA GLU A 199 16.20 5.89 -14.01
C GLU A 199 16.41 4.45 -13.54
N VAL A 200 15.52 3.57 -13.96
CA VAL A 200 15.58 2.13 -13.76
C VAL A 200 15.51 1.43 -15.12
N THR A 201 16.29 0.36 -15.28
CA THR A 201 16.26 -0.44 -16.50
C THR A 201 15.54 -1.75 -16.23
N LEU A 202 14.45 -2.01 -16.96
CA LEU A 202 13.64 -3.22 -16.89
C LEU A 202 13.47 -3.77 -18.30
N ALA A 203 13.71 -5.05 -18.49
CA ALA A 203 13.62 -5.70 -19.82
C ALA A 203 14.35 -4.95 -20.94
N GLY A 204 15.53 -4.41 -20.62
CA GLY A 204 16.35 -3.66 -21.59
C GLY A 204 15.86 -2.25 -21.94
N LYS A 205 14.77 -1.76 -21.32
CA LYS A 205 14.25 -0.40 -21.51
C LYS A 205 14.46 0.44 -20.25
N THR A 206 14.73 1.73 -20.45
CA THR A 206 14.92 2.69 -19.35
C THR A 206 13.62 3.41 -19.02
N TYR A 207 13.25 3.39 -17.73
CA TYR A 207 12.08 4.07 -17.20
C TYR A 207 12.49 5.13 -16.19
N ARG A 208 11.94 6.33 -16.32
CA ARG A 208 12.16 7.43 -15.38
C ARG A 208 11.12 7.35 -14.28
N VAL A 209 11.58 7.35 -13.03
CA VAL A 209 10.73 7.24 -11.85
C VAL A 209 11.03 8.35 -10.85
N ALA A 210 10.04 8.71 -10.05
CA ALA A 210 10.21 9.68 -8.97
C ALA A 210 9.47 9.24 -7.70
N VAL A 211 10.00 9.66 -6.56
CA VAL A 211 9.38 9.51 -5.25
C VAL A 211 9.27 10.88 -4.63
N ALA A 212 8.10 11.26 -4.11
CA ALA A 212 7.91 12.53 -3.43
C ALA A 212 7.13 12.37 -2.13
N THR A 213 7.63 13.01 -1.07
CA THR A 213 6.95 13.10 0.23
C THR A 213 6.64 14.55 0.56
N LEU A 214 5.57 14.76 1.35
CA LEU A 214 5.04 16.06 1.72
C LEU A 214 4.40 16.85 0.57
N ALA A 215 3.32 17.57 0.87
CA ALA A 215 2.49 18.26 -0.13
C ALA A 215 3.28 19.25 -1.02
N GLY A 216 4.25 19.98 -0.44
CA GLY A 216 5.09 20.92 -1.21
C GLY A 216 5.95 20.23 -2.26
N ASN A 217 6.47 19.04 -1.99
CA ASN A 217 7.25 18.26 -2.94
C ASN A 217 6.37 17.57 -3.98
N MET A 218 5.21 17.08 -3.56
CA MET A 218 4.18 16.57 -4.48
C MET A 218 3.79 17.63 -5.50
N HIS A 219 3.54 18.86 -5.03
CA HIS A 219 3.25 20.01 -5.91
C HIS A 219 4.36 20.20 -6.97
N LYS A 220 5.63 20.17 -6.57
CA LYS A 220 6.75 20.34 -7.51
C LYS A 220 6.74 19.28 -8.62
N ILE A 221 6.58 18.00 -8.24
CA ILE A 221 6.52 16.89 -9.22
C ILE A 221 5.30 17.04 -10.14
N ILE A 222 4.13 17.41 -9.60
CA ILE A 222 2.94 17.67 -10.43
C ILE A 222 3.21 18.80 -11.44
N GLN A 223 3.86 19.90 -11.04
CA GLN A 223 4.20 20.98 -11.96
C GLN A 223 5.15 20.51 -13.06
N GLU A 224 6.13 19.67 -12.74
CA GLU A 224 7.03 19.08 -13.75
C GLU A 224 6.26 18.20 -14.76
N VAL A 225 5.34 17.36 -14.28
CA VAL A 225 4.47 16.53 -15.15
C VAL A 225 3.56 17.39 -16.02
N LYS A 226 3.03 18.51 -15.50
CA LYS A 226 2.24 19.46 -16.30
C LYS A 226 3.04 20.14 -17.40
N GLN A 227 4.31 20.45 -17.12
CA GLN A 227 5.20 21.07 -18.10
C GLN A 227 5.75 20.07 -19.12
N ASN A 228 6.00 18.84 -18.68
CA ASN A 228 6.48 17.75 -19.51
C ASN A 228 5.75 16.44 -19.11
N PRO A 229 4.69 16.06 -19.82
CA PRO A 229 3.93 14.82 -19.54
C PRO A 229 4.80 13.55 -19.61
N ASP A 230 5.90 13.59 -20.36
CA ASP A 230 6.81 12.46 -20.50
C ASP A 230 7.97 12.48 -19.50
N ALA A 231 7.94 13.37 -18.48
CA ALA A 231 9.03 13.46 -17.50
C ALA A 231 9.26 12.13 -16.76
N TYR A 232 8.20 11.41 -16.45
CA TYR A 232 8.25 10.17 -15.69
C TYR A 232 7.33 9.11 -16.30
N HIS A 233 7.57 7.85 -15.93
CA HIS A 233 6.68 6.71 -16.21
C HIS A 233 5.88 6.31 -14.97
N TYR A 234 6.51 6.37 -13.78
CA TYR A 234 5.88 6.00 -12.53
C TYR A 234 6.34 6.91 -11.39
N VAL A 235 5.43 7.33 -10.51
CA VAL A 235 5.72 8.24 -9.41
C VAL A 235 5.06 7.75 -8.13
N GLU A 236 5.86 7.57 -7.07
CA GLU A 236 5.36 7.33 -5.73
C GLU A 236 5.10 8.64 -5.01
N PHE A 237 3.89 8.77 -4.43
CA PHE A 237 3.54 9.88 -3.56
C PHE A 237 3.13 9.40 -2.17
N MET A 238 3.78 9.93 -1.14
CA MET A 238 3.45 9.71 0.27
C MET A 238 3.33 11.03 1.02
N ALA A 239 2.23 11.24 1.76
CA ALA A 239 2.01 12.51 2.45
C ALA A 239 2.94 12.74 3.65
N CYS A 240 3.42 11.68 4.28
CA CYS A 240 4.23 11.75 5.49
C CYS A 240 5.72 11.74 5.22
N PRO A 241 6.55 12.45 6.04
CA PRO A 241 8.00 12.39 5.91
C PRO A 241 8.50 10.97 6.21
N GLY A 242 9.39 10.47 5.37
CA GLY A 242 9.94 9.11 5.49
C GLY A 242 8.98 7.97 5.14
N GLY A 243 7.74 8.29 4.72
CA GLY A 243 6.70 7.31 4.42
C GLY A 243 5.72 7.06 5.57
N CYS A 244 4.97 5.95 5.51
CA CYS A 244 3.94 5.63 6.49
C CYS A 244 4.48 5.46 7.91
N ILE A 245 5.73 5.01 8.06
CA ILE A 245 6.40 4.89 9.37
C ILE A 245 6.65 6.24 10.06
N GLY A 246 6.58 7.37 9.34
CA GLY A 246 6.54 8.73 9.86
C GLY A 246 5.11 9.29 9.98
N GLY A 247 4.10 8.46 9.88
CA GLY A 247 2.69 8.85 9.83
C GLY A 247 2.16 9.48 11.12
N GLY A 248 1.11 10.31 10.96
CA GLY A 248 0.49 11.04 12.08
C GLY A 248 -0.19 10.18 13.13
N GLY A 249 -0.31 8.86 12.90
CA GLY A 249 -0.80 7.87 13.87
C GLY A 249 0.28 7.24 14.74
N GLN A 250 1.56 7.53 14.47
CA GLN A 250 2.69 7.01 15.25
C GLN A 250 2.79 7.66 16.63
N PRO A 251 3.41 6.97 17.62
CA PRO A 251 3.71 7.55 18.93
C PRO A 251 4.57 8.81 18.84
N ILE A 252 4.34 9.74 19.75
CA ILE A 252 5.08 10.99 19.91
C ILE A 252 6.05 10.88 21.09
N PRO A 253 7.19 11.61 21.09
CA PRO A 253 7.65 12.55 20.05
C PRO A 253 8.21 11.81 18.82
N ALA A 254 7.95 12.38 17.64
CA ALA A 254 8.57 11.96 16.39
C ALA A 254 9.95 12.64 16.22
N SER A 255 10.88 11.99 15.52
CA SER A 255 12.15 12.56 15.08
C SER A 255 12.63 11.86 13.81
N ASP A 256 13.49 12.54 13.06
CA ASP A 256 14.11 11.99 11.86
C ASP A 256 14.96 10.75 12.18
N GLU A 257 15.66 10.75 13.32
CA GLU A 257 16.45 9.61 13.79
C GLU A 257 15.54 8.37 14.00
N LYS A 258 14.40 8.54 14.68
CA LYS A 258 13.45 7.44 14.89
C LYS A 258 12.88 6.93 13.56
N THR A 259 12.59 7.86 12.64
CA THR A 259 12.10 7.53 11.31
C THR A 259 13.13 6.74 10.52
N ALA A 260 14.40 7.17 10.54
CA ALA A 260 15.50 6.47 9.89
C ALA A 260 15.69 5.04 10.44
N LYS A 261 15.66 4.86 11.78
CA LYS A 261 15.76 3.54 12.41
C LYS A 261 14.59 2.62 12.02
N ARG A 262 13.37 3.17 11.86
CA ARG A 262 12.22 2.39 11.39
C ARG A 262 12.39 1.97 9.93
N ILE A 263 12.90 2.86 9.06
CA ILE A 263 13.23 2.52 7.67
C ILE A 263 14.24 1.37 7.63
N GLU A 264 15.33 1.49 8.37
CA GLU A 264 16.36 0.46 8.47
C GLU A 264 15.78 -0.89 8.91
N SER A 265 14.89 -0.88 9.92
CA SER A 265 14.23 -2.09 10.39
C SER A 265 13.37 -2.76 9.31
N LEU A 266 12.62 -1.99 8.49
CA LEU A 266 11.82 -2.55 7.40
C LEU A 266 12.69 -3.19 6.32
N TYR A 267 13.78 -2.52 5.92
CA TYR A 267 14.71 -3.10 4.94
C TYR A 267 15.49 -4.30 5.50
N LYS A 268 15.77 -4.32 6.81
CA LYS A 268 16.34 -5.48 7.47
C LYS A 268 15.39 -6.67 7.39
N ILE A 269 14.10 -6.48 7.70
CA ILE A 269 13.07 -7.52 7.58
C ILE A 269 13.05 -8.05 6.14
N ASP A 270 12.96 -7.19 5.12
CA ASP A 270 12.99 -7.60 3.71
C ASP A 270 14.23 -8.46 3.39
N ASN A 271 15.41 -8.02 3.82
CA ASN A 271 16.66 -8.72 3.53
C ASN A 271 16.77 -10.11 4.21
N GLU A 272 16.12 -10.28 5.36
CA GLU A 272 16.13 -11.53 6.12
C GLU A 272 15.05 -12.52 5.65
N MET A 273 14.04 -12.06 4.88
CA MET A 273 12.98 -12.90 4.36
C MET A 273 13.42 -13.72 3.14
N ASN A 274 13.00 -14.98 3.08
CA ASN A 274 13.13 -15.80 1.88
C ASN A 274 12.17 -15.36 0.78
N LEU A 275 10.95 -14.98 1.17
CA LEU A 275 9.91 -14.48 0.28
C LEU A 275 10.04 -12.95 0.16
N ARG A 276 10.61 -12.44 -0.94
CA ARG A 276 10.92 -11.02 -1.12
C ARG A 276 10.16 -10.34 -2.26
N GLN A 277 9.25 -11.04 -2.93
CA GLN A 277 8.50 -10.54 -4.08
C GLN A 277 7.00 -10.80 -3.87
N ALA A 278 6.17 -9.78 -4.06
CA ALA A 278 4.73 -9.83 -3.83
C ALA A 278 4.03 -10.94 -4.65
N HIS A 279 4.37 -11.04 -5.94
CA HIS A 279 3.79 -12.04 -6.85
C HIS A 279 4.22 -13.49 -6.56
N ARG A 280 5.13 -13.69 -5.61
CA ARG A 280 5.53 -15.01 -5.10
C ARG A 280 4.84 -15.36 -3.78
N ASN A 281 4.09 -14.44 -3.18
CA ASN A 281 3.30 -14.74 -1.99
C ASN A 281 2.11 -15.65 -2.36
N PRO A 282 2.08 -16.91 -1.85
CA PRO A 282 1.03 -17.86 -2.22
C PRO A 282 -0.35 -17.40 -1.74
N ILE A 283 -0.43 -16.70 -0.61
CA ILE A 283 -1.70 -16.20 -0.06
C ILE A 283 -2.25 -15.06 -0.92
N ALA A 284 -1.39 -14.09 -1.28
CA ALA A 284 -1.79 -12.99 -2.15
C ALA A 284 -2.18 -13.48 -3.55
N THR A 285 -1.42 -14.41 -4.13
CA THR A 285 -1.74 -14.97 -5.46
C THR A 285 -3.02 -15.80 -5.44
N GLU A 286 -3.28 -16.59 -4.40
CA GLU A 286 -4.55 -17.32 -4.25
C GLU A 286 -5.75 -16.37 -4.16
N PHE A 287 -5.64 -15.26 -3.41
CA PHE A 287 -6.68 -14.24 -3.40
C PHE A 287 -6.84 -13.56 -4.78
N MET A 288 -5.76 -13.28 -5.49
CA MET A 288 -5.82 -12.70 -6.83
C MET A 288 -6.54 -13.63 -7.82
N GLU A 289 -6.28 -14.94 -7.75
CA GLU A 289 -7.00 -15.94 -8.55
C GLU A 289 -8.49 -15.96 -8.20
N TYR A 290 -8.83 -16.01 -6.92
CA TYR A 290 -10.22 -15.89 -6.46
C TYR A 290 -10.90 -14.64 -7.00
N ALA A 291 -10.27 -13.48 -6.89
CA ALA A 291 -10.85 -12.21 -7.34
C ALA A 291 -11.05 -12.18 -8.87
N LYS A 292 -10.08 -12.70 -9.64
CA LYS A 292 -10.17 -12.77 -11.11
C LYS A 292 -11.23 -13.76 -11.63
N GLN A 293 -11.63 -14.76 -10.83
CA GLN A 293 -12.70 -15.71 -11.16
C GLN A 293 -14.10 -15.16 -10.90
N GLN A 294 -14.22 -14.04 -10.17
CA GLN A 294 -15.52 -13.41 -9.92
C GLN A 294 -16.06 -12.72 -11.19
N GLU A 295 -17.38 -12.47 -11.22
CA GLU A 295 -17.96 -11.59 -12.23
C GLU A 295 -17.23 -10.24 -12.26
N GLU A 296 -17.13 -9.62 -13.43
CA GLU A 296 -16.34 -8.40 -13.65
C GLU A 296 -16.63 -7.30 -12.61
N GLY A 297 -17.90 -7.05 -12.31
CA GLY A 297 -18.30 -6.05 -11.33
C GLY A 297 -17.78 -6.33 -9.92
N ARG A 298 -17.83 -7.59 -9.48
CA ARG A 298 -17.33 -8.02 -8.17
C ARG A 298 -15.81 -8.07 -8.14
N SER A 299 -15.16 -8.55 -9.19
CA SER A 299 -13.69 -8.50 -9.34
C SER A 299 -13.18 -7.08 -9.19
N ARG A 300 -13.81 -6.10 -9.86
CA ARG A 300 -13.48 -4.68 -9.71
C ARG A 300 -13.69 -4.19 -8.27
N GLN A 301 -14.77 -4.59 -7.59
CA GLN A 301 -14.98 -4.23 -6.18
C GLN A 301 -13.91 -4.83 -5.25
N LEU A 302 -13.34 -5.97 -5.57
CA LEU A 302 -12.29 -6.61 -4.77
C LEU A 302 -10.94 -5.92 -4.95
N LEU A 303 -10.59 -5.54 -6.18
CA LEU A 303 -9.24 -5.13 -6.56
C LEU A 303 -9.10 -3.64 -6.83
N LEU A 304 -10.14 -2.98 -7.36
CA LEU A 304 -10.04 -1.65 -7.93
C LEU A 304 -10.94 -0.63 -7.21
N THR A 305 -10.59 0.63 -7.39
CA THR A 305 -11.38 1.79 -6.94
C THR A 305 -11.37 2.86 -8.02
N SER A 306 -11.99 4.00 -7.77
CA SER A 306 -11.98 5.17 -8.65
C SER A 306 -11.89 6.44 -7.82
N TYR A 307 -11.57 7.54 -8.47
CA TYR A 307 -11.38 8.83 -7.81
C TYR A 307 -12.21 9.89 -8.52
N GLU A 308 -12.59 10.93 -7.80
CA GLU A 308 -13.44 11.98 -8.33
C GLU A 308 -13.04 13.36 -7.79
N LYS A 309 -13.30 14.39 -8.59
CA LYS A 309 -13.11 15.77 -8.16
C LYS A 309 -13.99 16.07 -6.96
N ARG A 310 -13.42 16.69 -5.93
CA ARG A 310 -14.12 17.15 -4.74
C ARG A 310 -14.17 18.66 -4.63
N GLN A 311 -15.21 19.17 -3.95
CA GLN A 311 -15.35 20.57 -3.60
C GLN A 311 -14.94 20.80 -2.15
N LYS A 312 -14.44 22.02 -1.83
CA LYS A 312 -14.11 22.39 -0.45
C LYS A 312 -15.39 22.35 0.39
N GLY A 313 -15.38 21.49 1.43
CA GLY A 313 -16.52 21.31 2.33
C GLY A 313 -17.14 19.89 2.29
N GLU A 314 -16.65 19.05 1.37
CA GLU A 314 -17.04 17.63 1.27
C GLU A 314 -16.09 16.66 2.05
#